data_6363c6fcfab4a216c544dddca7ff40b9
#
_entry.id   6363c6fcfab4a216c544dddca7ff40b9
#
_cell.length_a   1.000
_cell.length_b   1.000
_cell.length_c   1.000
_cell.angle_alpha   90.00
_cell.angle_beta   90.00
_cell.angle_gamma   90.00
#
_symmetry.space_group_name_H-M   'P 1'
#
loop_
_entity.id
_entity.type
_entity.pdbx_description
1 polymer ?
#
loop_
_entity_poly.entity_id
_entity_poly.type
_entity_poly.pdbx_seq_one_letter_code
_entity_poly.pdbx_strand_id
1 'polypeptide(L)'
;MRQTGPAFHRCPSRPRIPIRRIRLIHACLSIALLLSHATAQHPLVSAQGVGQSLQESGPKKLASKHLPNAIQVRSGVISGGLPEGPAAFAELRDLGVQTIISVDGAKPDLDLAKEFSMRYVHIPHGYDGIPTETIAAIAKTLNELPGPIYIHCHHGKHRSPAAAASACVAQGTLSESEAIGILQLAGTNRAYRGLFETVKNVKPIDPLELSKLNFDFPASCDVPPLVDAMVALEVTFAKLDKCSMGGWKPLEENESIDMSHQAVLLQEHFEELLRLDDVKNYPGTFRDLLKESQLAALRVQVMLNPSSTDTLGALTPEHRDALGVNWKSIRSACTECHQQFRDKPK
;
A
#
# COMPACT_ATOMS: atom_id res chain seq x y z
N MET A 1 10.48 -6.10 31.09
CA MET A 1 10.89 -4.96 30.22
C MET A 1 10.05 -5.09 28.93
N ARG A 2 9.14 -4.15 28.70
CA ARG A 2 8.32 -4.12 27.48
C ARG A 2 9.20 -3.55 26.36
N GLN A 3 9.57 -4.37 25.38
CA GLN A 3 10.25 -3.91 24.18
C GLN A 3 9.21 -3.23 23.29
N THR A 4 9.32 -1.92 23.18
CA THR A 4 8.55 -1.13 22.20
C THR A 4 9.23 -1.31 20.85
N GLY A 5 8.63 -2.11 19.96
CA GLY A 5 9.00 -2.08 18.54
C GLY A 5 8.79 -0.67 17.97
N PRO A 6 9.39 -0.33 16.80
CA PRO A 6 9.28 1.01 16.24
C PRO A 6 7.81 1.36 16.04
N ALA A 7 7.32 2.33 16.80
CA ALA A 7 6.02 2.92 16.59
C ALA A 7 6.07 3.64 15.24
N PHE A 8 5.14 3.35 14.34
CA PHE A 8 4.88 4.21 13.19
C PHE A 8 4.50 5.58 13.77
N HIS A 9 5.44 6.52 13.74
CA HIS A 9 5.21 7.86 14.27
C HIS A 9 4.12 8.55 13.43
N ARG A 10 3.26 9.30 14.09
CA ARG A 10 2.28 10.19 13.45
C ARG A 10 3.01 11.02 12.41
N CYS A 11 2.46 11.11 11.20
CA CYS A 11 2.93 12.05 10.19
C CYS A 11 2.97 13.46 10.82
N PRO A 12 4.12 14.14 10.91
CA PRO A 12 4.21 15.44 11.56
C PRO A 12 3.33 16.45 10.83
N SER A 13 2.40 17.08 11.54
CA SER A 13 1.61 18.19 11.01
C SER A 13 2.55 19.33 10.62
N ARG A 14 2.54 19.75 9.36
CA ARG A 14 3.30 20.92 8.90
C ARG A 14 2.89 22.18 9.68
N PRO A 15 3.84 23.05 10.09
CA PRO A 15 3.51 24.30 10.75
C PRO A 15 2.63 25.17 9.80
N ARG A 16 1.52 25.64 10.33
CA ARG A 16 0.59 26.52 9.59
C ARG A 16 1.27 27.84 9.28
N ILE A 17 1.44 28.16 8.01
CA ILE A 17 1.81 29.51 7.55
C ILE A 17 0.54 30.39 7.73
N PRO A 18 0.58 31.51 8.46
CA PRO A 18 -0.60 32.34 8.64
C PRO A 18 -0.96 33.02 7.30
N ILE A 19 -2.12 32.68 6.75
CA ILE A 19 -2.67 33.36 5.58
C ILE A 19 -3.12 34.77 6.03
N ARG A 20 -2.42 35.81 5.61
CA ARG A 20 -2.85 37.22 5.72
C ARG A 20 -4.14 37.39 4.96
N ARG A 21 -5.23 37.73 5.68
CA ARG A 21 -6.52 38.11 5.11
C ARG A 21 -6.34 39.35 4.27
N ILE A 22 -6.50 39.24 2.95
CA ILE A 22 -6.71 40.37 2.05
C ILE A 22 -8.19 40.73 2.15
N ARG A 23 -8.47 41.93 2.65
CA ARG A 23 -9.83 42.50 2.64
C ARG A 23 -10.17 42.90 1.20
N LEU A 24 -11.13 42.21 0.58
CA LEU A 24 -11.77 42.71 -0.64
C LEU A 24 -12.94 43.61 -0.24
N ILE A 25 -12.90 44.81 -0.77
CA ILE A 25 -13.93 45.87 -0.63
C ILE A 25 -15.11 45.52 -1.53
N HIS A 26 -16.31 45.46 -0.97
CA HIS A 26 -17.55 45.23 -1.70
C HIS A 26 -17.97 46.49 -2.44
N ALA A 27 -18.16 46.37 -3.74
CA ALA A 27 -18.95 47.37 -4.53
C ALA A 27 -20.31 46.75 -4.83
N CYS A 28 -21.36 47.35 -4.25
CA CYS A 28 -22.73 47.04 -4.55
C CYS A 28 -23.14 47.55 -5.94
N LEU A 29 -23.71 46.70 -6.77
CA LEU A 29 -24.53 47.13 -7.91
C LEU A 29 -25.88 46.39 -7.84
N SER A 30 -26.93 47.20 -7.60
CA SER A 30 -28.34 46.78 -7.60
C SER A 30 -28.85 46.74 -9.05
N ILE A 31 -29.39 45.60 -9.49
CA ILE A 31 -30.21 45.52 -10.70
C ILE A 31 -31.53 44.86 -10.33
N ALA A 32 -32.59 45.66 -10.43
CA ALA A 32 -33.98 45.21 -10.34
C ALA A 32 -34.41 44.59 -11.68
N LEU A 33 -34.98 43.40 -11.67
CA LEU A 33 -35.66 42.85 -12.84
C LEU A 33 -37.05 42.31 -12.49
N LEU A 34 -37.97 42.70 -13.33
CA LEU A 34 -39.42 42.55 -13.29
C LEU A 34 -39.91 41.09 -13.34
N LEU A 35 -40.92 40.79 -12.52
CA LEU A 35 -41.70 39.57 -12.57
C LEU A 35 -42.61 39.53 -13.81
N SER A 36 -42.56 38.48 -14.59
CA SER A 36 -43.64 38.06 -15.46
C SER A 36 -44.07 36.62 -15.07
N HIS A 37 -45.35 36.53 -14.63
CA HIS A 37 -46.00 35.26 -14.29
C HIS A 37 -46.44 34.57 -15.56
N ALA A 38 -45.92 33.34 -15.79
CA ALA A 38 -46.50 32.40 -16.75
C ALA A 38 -46.91 31.13 -15.98
N THR A 39 -48.21 30.95 -15.82
CA THR A 39 -48.81 29.73 -15.28
C THR A 39 -48.79 28.64 -16.34
N ALA A 40 -47.88 27.65 -16.18
CA ALA A 40 -47.92 26.42 -16.97
C ALA A 40 -48.51 25.30 -16.09
N GLN A 41 -49.68 24.81 -16.48
CA GLN A 41 -50.31 23.60 -15.94
C GLN A 41 -49.52 22.38 -16.45
N HIS A 42 -48.89 21.67 -15.57
CA HIS A 42 -48.30 20.37 -15.87
C HIS A 42 -49.25 19.23 -15.50
N PRO A 43 -49.46 18.23 -16.36
CA PRO A 43 -50.25 17.06 -16.00
C PRO A 43 -49.49 16.19 -14.99
N LEU A 44 -50.22 15.72 -13.98
CA LEU A 44 -49.77 14.73 -13.00
C LEU A 44 -49.46 13.41 -13.74
N VAL A 45 -48.18 13.15 -14.03
CA VAL A 45 -47.70 11.84 -14.40
C VAL A 45 -47.48 11.07 -13.10
N SER A 46 -48.31 10.05 -12.90
CA SER A 46 -48.16 9.06 -11.83
C SER A 46 -46.79 8.44 -11.88
N ALA A 47 -45.90 8.78 -10.97
CA ALA A 47 -44.61 8.14 -10.76
C ALA A 47 -44.84 6.79 -10.05
N GLN A 48 -45.12 5.74 -10.81
CA GLN A 48 -44.85 4.39 -10.35
C GLN A 48 -43.33 4.18 -10.41
N GLY A 49 -42.67 4.62 -9.35
CA GLY A 49 -41.24 4.38 -9.16
C GLY A 49 -41.00 2.91 -8.95
N VAL A 50 -40.40 2.28 -9.95
CA VAL A 50 -39.70 1.02 -9.80
C VAL A 50 -38.54 1.27 -8.83
N GLY A 51 -38.77 0.92 -7.56
CA GLY A 51 -37.72 0.77 -6.57
C GLY A 51 -36.86 -0.44 -6.93
N GLN A 52 -35.98 -0.27 -7.91
CA GLN A 52 -34.84 -1.17 -8.01
C GLN A 52 -33.95 -0.84 -6.81
N SER A 53 -34.08 -1.63 -5.75
CA SER A 53 -33.02 -1.76 -4.75
C SER A 53 -31.74 -2.11 -5.52
N LEU A 54 -30.82 -1.15 -5.60
CA LEU A 54 -29.45 -1.43 -6.00
C LEU A 54 -28.92 -2.42 -4.95
N GLN A 55 -29.07 -3.70 -5.24
CA GLN A 55 -28.46 -4.75 -4.47
C GLN A 55 -26.94 -4.50 -4.60
N GLU A 56 -26.34 -3.90 -3.56
CA GLU A 56 -24.90 -3.71 -3.52
C GLU A 56 -24.29 -5.12 -3.66
N SER A 57 -23.68 -5.38 -4.79
CA SER A 57 -22.97 -6.63 -5.00
C SER A 57 -21.83 -6.68 -3.99
N GLY A 58 -21.81 -7.73 -3.16
CA GLY A 58 -20.78 -7.91 -2.14
C GLY A 58 -19.34 -7.86 -2.71
N PRO A 59 -18.32 -7.95 -1.84
CA PRO A 59 -16.93 -7.85 -2.26
C PRO A 59 -16.58 -8.85 -3.37
N LYS A 60 -15.86 -8.41 -4.41
CA LYS A 60 -15.48 -9.25 -5.55
C LYS A 60 -14.12 -8.86 -6.14
N LYS A 61 -13.40 -9.86 -6.68
CA LYS A 61 -12.19 -9.57 -7.47
C LYS A 61 -12.54 -8.83 -8.74
N LEU A 62 -11.70 -7.87 -9.09
CA LEU A 62 -11.74 -7.19 -10.37
C LEU A 62 -10.78 -7.89 -11.35
N ALA A 63 -11.23 -8.06 -12.58
CA ALA A 63 -10.32 -8.44 -13.66
C ALA A 63 -9.48 -7.21 -14.02
N SER A 64 -8.22 -7.23 -13.65
CA SER A 64 -7.27 -6.16 -13.89
C SER A 64 -5.98 -6.72 -14.48
N LYS A 65 -5.39 -5.98 -15.41
CA LYS A 65 -4.13 -6.32 -16.04
C LYS A 65 -2.93 -5.67 -15.30
N HIS A 66 -3.15 -4.48 -14.76
CA HIS A 66 -2.07 -3.64 -14.21
C HIS A 66 -2.23 -3.31 -12.72
N LEU A 67 -3.34 -3.73 -12.09
CA LEU A 67 -3.58 -3.52 -10.67
C LEU A 67 -3.52 -4.86 -9.93
N PRO A 68 -2.40 -5.19 -9.27
CA PRO A 68 -2.24 -6.48 -8.62
C PRO A 68 -3.34 -6.72 -7.58
N ASN A 69 -3.97 -7.89 -7.65
CA ASN A 69 -4.97 -8.35 -6.67
C ASN A 69 -6.10 -7.35 -6.39
N ALA A 70 -6.56 -6.62 -7.41
CA ALA A 70 -7.63 -5.63 -7.26
C ALA A 70 -8.96 -6.27 -6.83
N ILE A 71 -9.59 -5.69 -5.81
CA ILE A 71 -10.84 -6.14 -5.20
C ILE A 71 -11.76 -4.95 -5.04
N GLN A 72 -12.96 -5.03 -5.60
CA GLN A 72 -14.07 -4.15 -5.26
C GLN A 72 -14.52 -4.49 -3.84
N VAL A 73 -14.21 -3.65 -2.86
CA VAL A 73 -14.58 -3.83 -1.45
C VAL A 73 -16.05 -3.51 -1.24
N ARG A 74 -16.49 -2.40 -1.76
CA ARG A 74 -17.87 -1.92 -1.90
C ARG A 74 -17.96 -0.89 -3.01
N SER A 75 -19.13 -0.37 -3.29
CA SER A 75 -19.27 0.76 -4.23
C SER A 75 -18.36 1.92 -3.84
N GLY A 76 -17.55 2.41 -4.79
CA GLY A 76 -16.61 3.50 -4.60
C GLY A 76 -15.34 3.20 -3.81
N VAL A 77 -15.10 1.95 -3.36
CA VAL A 77 -13.86 1.57 -2.64
C VAL A 77 -13.25 0.31 -3.27
N ILE A 78 -12.01 0.42 -3.70
CA ILE A 78 -11.22 -0.65 -4.31
C ILE A 78 -9.96 -0.85 -3.48
N SER A 79 -9.62 -2.09 -3.17
CA SER A 79 -8.32 -2.48 -2.58
C SER A 79 -7.47 -3.20 -3.60
N GLY A 80 -6.15 -2.99 -3.58
CA GLY A 80 -5.24 -3.68 -4.50
C GLY A 80 -3.77 -3.53 -4.14
N GLY A 81 -2.90 -3.89 -5.08
CA GLY A 81 -1.45 -3.70 -5.01
C GLY A 81 -1.00 -2.34 -5.52
N LEU A 82 0.30 -2.11 -5.45
CA LEU A 82 0.94 -0.88 -5.94
C LEU A 82 0.64 -0.70 -7.44
N PRO A 83 0.06 0.44 -7.84
CA PRO A 83 -0.08 0.76 -9.25
C PRO A 83 1.28 1.20 -9.80
N GLU A 84 1.86 0.42 -10.70
CA GLU A 84 3.17 0.68 -11.28
C GLU A 84 3.06 1.20 -12.71
N GLY A 85 3.65 2.35 -12.96
CA GLY A 85 3.78 2.97 -14.28
C GLY A 85 2.47 3.51 -14.87
N PRO A 86 2.55 4.17 -16.04
CA PRO A 86 1.41 4.88 -16.64
C PRO A 86 0.22 3.99 -16.97
N ALA A 87 0.44 2.71 -17.32
CA ALA A 87 -0.63 1.79 -17.67
C ALA A 87 -1.54 1.46 -16.46
N ALA A 88 -0.98 1.33 -15.25
CA ALA A 88 -1.76 1.12 -14.04
C ALA A 88 -2.59 2.35 -13.68
N PHE A 89 -2.00 3.55 -13.80
CA PHE A 89 -2.73 4.80 -13.56
C PHE A 89 -3.82 5.06 -14.60
N ALA A 90 -3.59 4.68 -15.86
CA ALA A 90 -4.64 4.71 -16.89
C ALA A 90 -5.82 3.78 -16.52
N GLU A 91 -5.53 2.58 -16.01
CA GLU A 91 -6.57 1.65 -15.56
C GLU A 91 -7.32 2.18 -14.33
N LEU A 92 -6.64 2.82 -13.37
CA LEU A 92 -7.29 3.53 -12.26
C LEU A 92 -8.23 4.64 -12.75
N ARG A 93 -7.79 5.44 -13.71
CA ARG A 93 -8.62 6.48 -14.34
C ARG A 93 -9.87 5.86 -15.01
N ASP A 94 -9.70 4.77 -15.73
CA ASP A 94 -10.80 4.10 -16.42
C ASP A 94 -11.81 3.47 -15.44
N LEU A 95 -11.37 3.13 -14.23
CA LEU A 95 -12.22 2.76 -13.08
C LEU A 95 -12.83 3.99 -12.38
N GLY A 96 -12.54 5.20 -12.84
CA GLY A 96 -13.03 6.46 -12.29
C GLY A 96 -12.36 6.90 -10.99
N VAL A 97 -11.25 6.28 -10.58
CA VAL A 97 -10.55 6.61 -9.32
C VAL A 97 -10.08 8.06 -9.32
N GLN A 98 -10.39 8.77 -8.24
CA GLN A 98 -9.98 10.17 -8.03
C GLN A 98 -8.99 10.31 -6.88
N THR A 99 -9.07 9.42 -5.88
CA THR A 99 -8.15 9.41 -4.74
C THR A 99 -7.49 8.05 -4.60
N ILE A 100 -6.18 8.05 -4.34
CA ILE A 100 -5.39 6.85 -4.04
C ILE A 100 -4.92 6.96 -2.58
N ILE A 101 -5.08 5.89 -1.80
CA ILE A 101 -4.53 5.77 -0.44
C ILE A 101 -3.42 4.73 -0.47
N SER A 102 -2.19 5.13 -0.15
CA SER A 102 -1.12 4.19 0.13
C SER A 102 -1.07 3.88 1.62
N VAL A 103 -1.15 2.60 1.97
CA VAL A 103 -0.90 2.10 3.34
C VAL A 103 0.44 1.37 3.43
N ASP A 104 1.28 1.53 2.41
CA ASP A 104 2.63 0.99 2.32
C ASP A 104 3.65 1.88 3.02
N GLY A 105 4.84 1.33 3.33
CA GLY A 105 6.01 2.10 3.73
C GLY A 105 6.72 2.79 2.57
N ALA A 106 6.49 2.37 1.32
CA ALA A 106 7.08 2.99 0.15
C ALA A 106 6.46 4.37 -0.12
N LYS A 107 7.30 5.32 -0.55
CA LYS A 107 6.83 6.65 -0.95
C LYS A 107 5.95 6.55 -2.20
N PRO A 108 4.78 7.20 -2.20
CA PRO A 108 3.89 7.22 -3.37
C PRO A 108 4.52 7.92 -4.58
N ASP A 109 4.15 7.48 -5.78
CA ASP A 109 4.49 8.16 -7.03
C ASP A 109 3.55 9.36 -7.24
N LEU A 110 3.95 10.50 -6.68
CA LEU A 110 3.15 11.73 -6.71
C LEU A 110 3.14 12.39 -8.08
N ASP A 111 4.21 12.23 -8.86
CA ASP A 111 4.33 12.83 -10.19
C ASP A 111 3.37 12.15 -11.14
N LEU A 112 3.33 10.83 -11.12
CA LEU A 112 2.42 10.06 -11.96
C LEU A 112 0.96 10.28 -11.54
N ALA A 113 0.66 10.30 -10.24
CA ALA A 113 -0.69 10.63 -9.77
C ALA A 113 -1.16 12.01 -10.25
N LYS A 114 -0.28 13.02 -10.23
CA LYS A 114 -0.58 14.36 -10.72
C LYS A 114 -0.83 14.37 -12.22
N GLU A 115 -0.05 13.63 -13.01
CA GLU A 115 -0.25 13.50 -14.46
C GLU A 115 -1.65 12.97 -14.80
N PHE A 116 -2.13 12.01 -14.01
CA PHE A 116 -3.48 11.44 -14.16
C PHE A 116 -4.58 12.18 -13.40
N SER A 117 -4.27 13.36 -12.81
CA SER A 117 -5.22 14.19 -12.03
C SER A 117 -5.81 13.46 -10.82
N MET A 118 -5.06 12.56 -10.22
CA MET A 118 -5.43 11.82 -9.01
C MET A 118 -4.78 12.42 -7.77
N ARG A 119 -5.49 12.36 -6.64
CA ARG A 119 -4.95 12.73 -5.34
C ARG A 119 -4.34 11.52 -4.65
N TYR A 120 -3.14 11.67 -4.08
CA TYR A 120 -2.56 10.67 -3.18
C TYR A 120 -2.72 11.07 -1.71
N VAL A 121 -2.99 10.08 -0.86
CA VAL A 121 -2.93 10.17 0.60
C VAL A 121 -2.08 9.02 1.11
N HIS A 122 -1.06 9.30 1.93
CA HIS A 122 -0.14 8.30 2.45
C HIS A 122 -0.37 8.09 3.94
N ILE A 123 -0.83 6.89 4.32
CA ILE A 123 -1.20 6.50 5.69
C ILE A 123 -0.57 5.14 6.00
N PRO A 124 0.78 5.05 6.12
CA PRO A 124 1.48 3.79 6.27
C PRO A 124 1.20 3.12 7.62
N HIS A 125 1.11 1.79 7.63
CA HIS A 125 1.03 0.98 8.84
C HIS A 125 1.74 -0.37 8.68
N GLY A 126 2.02 -1.03 9.81
CA GLY A 126 2.69 -2.33 9.87
C GLY A 126 1.77 -3.52 9.62
N TYR A 127 2.28 -4.72 9.96
CA TYR A 127 1.58 -6.00 9.84
C TYR A 127 1.08 -6.53 11.19
N ASP A 128 1.52 -5.92 12.29
CA ASP A 128 1.22 -6.27 13.67
C ASP A 128 -0.16 -5.78 14.16
N GLY A 129 -0.90 -5.12 13.28
CA GLY A 129 -2.22 -4.54 13.47
C GLY A 129 -2.32 -3.16 12.86
N ILE A 130 -3.54 -2.61 12.81
CA ILE A 130 -3.78 -1.24 12.32
C ILE A 130 -4.20 -0.39 13.52
N PRO A 131 -3.47 0.68 13.87
CA PRO A 131 -3.85 1.58 14.94
C PRO A 131 -5.25 2.19 14.72
N THR A 132 -6.00 2.40 15.79
CA THR A 132 -7.38 2.94 15.70
C THR A 132 -7.40 4.32 15.03
N GLU A 133 -6.41 5.15 15.30
CA GLU A 133 -6.25 6.46 14.66
C GLU A 133 -5.99 6.35 13.16
N THR A 134 -5.26 5.33 12.74
CA THR A 134 -5.01 5.03 11.31
C THR A 134 -6.32 4.60 10.62
N ILE A 135 -7.10 3.73 11.26
CA ILE A 135 -8.42 3.32 10.74
C ILE A 135 -9.34 4.54 10.61
N ALA A 136 -9.39 5.38 11.64
CA ALA A 136 -10.20 6.59 11.64
C ALA A 136 -9.75 7.58 10.55
N ALA A 137 -8.45 7.75 10.31
CA ALA A 137 -7.92 8.59 9.24
C ALA A 137 -8.31 8.06 7.85
N ILE A 138 -8.23 6.75 7.63
CA ILE A 138 -8.67 6.13 6.37
C ILE A 138 -10.18 6.29 6.21
N ALA A 139 -10.99 6.00 7.24
CA ALA A 139 -12.44 6.17 7.20
C ALA A 139 -12.86 7.63 6.92
N LYS A 140 -12.16 8.62 7.53
CA LYS A 140 -12.33 10.03 7.22
C LYS A 140 -11.97 10.35 5.77
N THR A 141 -10.88 9.80 5.27
CA THR A 141 -10.47 9.96 3.85
C THR A 141 -11.56 9.45 2.90
N LEU A 142 -12.15 8.28 3.20
CA LEU A 142 -13.26 7.72 2.43
C LEU A 142 -14.54 8.59 2.45
N ASN A 143 -14.73 9.39 3.50
CA ASN A 143 -15.89 10.26 3.62
C ASN A 143 -15.70 11.62 2.96
N GLU A 144 -14.49 12.19 3.02
CA GLU A 144 -14.27 13.60 2.70
C GLU A 144 -13.61 13.82 1.35
N LEU A 145 -12.89 12.82 0.83
CA LEU A 145 -12.22 12.98 -0.46
C LEU A 145 -13.03 12.39 -1.61
N PRO A 146 -12.86 12.95 -2.82
CA PRO A 146 -13.57 12.47 -3.98
C PRO A 146 -13.21 11.02 -4.31
N GLY A 147 -14.23 10.21 -4.58
CA GLY A 147 -14.11 8.80 -4.98
C GLY A 147 -14.52 8.57 -6.44
N PRO A 148 -14.40 7.36 -6.95
CA PRO A 148 -13.93 6.13 -6.28
C PRO A 148 -12.52 6.22 -5.71
N ILE A 149 -12.27 5.50 -4.61
CA ILE A 149 -10.99 5.51 -3.89
C ILE A 149 -10.30 4.15 -4.04
N TYR A 150 -9.02 4.18 -4.39
CA TYR A 150 -8.15 3.00 -4.48
C TYR A 150 -7.20 2.94 -3.30
N ILE A 151 -7.26 1.87 -2.50
CA ILE A 151 -6.39 1.66 -1.34
C ILE A 151 -5.38 0.57 -1.66
N HIS A 152 -4.09 0.87 -1.58
CA HIS A 152 -3.07 -0.10 -1.92
C HIS A 152 -1.97 -0.26 -0.86
N CYS A 153 -1.37 -1.44 -0.86
CA CYS A 153 -0.03 -1.75 -0.34
C CYS A 153 0.80 -2.35 -1.48
N HIS A 154 1.97 -2.92 -1.22
CA HIS A 154 2.81 -3.45 -2.29
C HIS A 154 2.11 -4.52 -3.13
N HIS A 155 1.68 -5.63 -2.52
CA HIS A 155 1.09 -6.77 -3.25
C HIS A 155 -0.45 -6.80 -3.30
N GLY A 156 -1.14 -5.92 -2.59
CA GLY A 156 -2.60 -5.94 -2.51
C GLY A 156 -3.20 -7.11 -1.72
N LYS A 157 -2.39 -7.87 -0.99
CA LYS A 157 -2.82 -9.11 -0.33
C LYS A 157 -3.06 -9.00 1.17
N HIS A 158 -2.39 -8.06 1.86
CA HIS A 158 -2.35 -8.06 3.32
C HIS A 158 -2.83 -6.74 3.92
N ARG A 159 -1.99 -5.68 3.89
CA ARG A 159 -2.28 -4.38 4.53
C ARG A 159 -3.46 -3.66 3.89
N SER A 160 -3.49 -3.54 2.57
CA SER A 160 -4.56 -2.79 1.88
C SER A 160 -5.95 -3.40 2.05
N PRO A 161 -6.18 -4.74 1.91
CA PRO A 161 -7.52 -5.28 2.17
C PRO A 161 -7.92 -5.16 3.64
N ALA A 162 -6.98 -5.29 4.58
CA ALA A 162 -7.26 -5.10 6.00
C ALA A 162 -7.63 -3.64 6.33
N ALA A 163 -6.90 -2.67 5.77
CA ALA A 163 -7.17 -1.25 5.92
C ALA A 163 -8.51 -0.84 5.32
N ALA A 164 -8.79 -1.28 4.08
CA ALA A 164 -10.06 -0.99 3.40
C ALA A 164 -11.25 -1.60 4.15
N ALA A 165 -11.15 -2.86 4.55
CA ALA A 165 -12.20 -3.56 5.31
C ALA A 165 -12.45 -2.87 6.66
N SER A 166 -11.38 -2.59 7.44
CA SER A 166 -11.49 -1.93 8.75
C SER A 166 -12.10 -0.53 8.64
N ALA A 167 -11.70 0.26 7.65
CA ALA A 167 -12.25 1.60 7.45
C ALA A 167 -13.74 1.55 7.06
N CYS A 168 -14.16 0.59 6.24
CA CYS A 168 -15.57 0.41 5.89
C CYS A 168 -16.42 -0.09 7.08
N VAL A 169 -15.88 -0.94 7.96
CA VAL A 169 -16.55 -1.29 9.23
C VAL A 169 -16.64 -0.06 10.13
N ALA A 170 -15.57 0.71 10.25
CA ALA A 170 -15.55 1.94 11.04
C ALA A 170 -16.60 2.96 10.56
N GLN A 171 -16.92 3.00 9.25
CA GLN A 171 -18.00 3.79 8.67
C GLN A 171 -19.39 3.15 8.86
N GLY A 172 -19.50 1.93 9.38
CA GLY A 172 -20.75 1.18 9.47
C GLY A 172 -21.29 0.67 8.12
N THR A 173 -20.46 0.64 7.08
CA THR A 173 -20.87 0.23 5.72
C THR A 173 -20.58 -1.25 5.41
N LEU A 174 -19.82 -1.93 6.25
CA LEU A 174 -19.59 -3.36 6.20
C LEU A 174 -19.77 -3.97 7.58
N SER A 175 -20.24 -5.21 7.62
CA SER A 175 -20.22 -6.07 8.80
C SER A 175 -18.84 -6.69 9.04
N GLU A 176 -18.58 -7.18 10.26
CA GLU A 176 -17.35 -7.94 10.58
C GLU A 176 -17.16 -9.15 9.65
N SER A 177 -18.22 -9.89 9.36
CA SER A 177 -18.16 -11.08 8.52
C SER A 177 -17.77 -10.76 7.07
N GLU A 178 -18.31 -9.69 6.49
CA GLU A 178 -17.93 -9.21 5.15
C GLU A 178 -16.47 -8.74 5.12
N ALA A 179 -16.05 -8.02 6.17
CA ALA A 179 -14.67 -7.55 6.30
C ALA A 179 -13.67 -8.70 6.39
N ILE A 180 -13.95 -9.76 7.14
CA ILE A 180 -13.13 -10.98 7.17
C ILE A 180 -13.14 -11.67 5.80
N GLY A 181 -14.29 -11.71 5.13
CA GLY A 181 -14.41 -12.23 3.77
C GLY A 181 -13.50 -11.53 2.76
N ILE A 182 -13.29 -10.22 2.90
CA ILE A 182 -12.37 -9.45 2.06
C ILE A 182 -10.91 -9.92 2.24
N LEU A 183 -10.46 -10.15 3.47
CA LEU A 183 -9.11 -10.67 3.73
C LEU A 183 -8.91 -12.06 3.11
N GLN A 184 -9.94 -12.91 3.21
CA GLN A 184 -9.92 -14.25 2.60
C GLN A 184 -9.87 -14.16 1.07
N LEU A 185 -10.70 -13.30 0.48
CA LEU A 185 -10.74 -13.06 -0.96
C LEU A 185 -9.40 -12.51 -1.48
N ALA A 186 -8.73 -11.65 -0.70
CA ALA A 186 -7.42 -11.11 -1.02
C ALA A 186 -6.30 -12.16 -0.92
N GLY A 187 -6.54 -13.27 -0.25
CA GLY A 187 -5.51 -14.26 0.05
C GLY A 187 -4.55 -13.80 1.16
N THR A 188 -5.06 -13.02 2.13
CA THR A 188 -4.27 -12.57 3.28
C THR A 188 -3.75 -13.78 4.07
N ASN A 189 -2.43 -13.84 4.26
CA ASN A 189 -1.82 -14.92 5.00
C ASN A 189 -2.25 -14.86 6.48
N ARG A 190 -2.73 -16.00 7.02
CA ARG A 190 -3.20 -16.12 8.39
C ARG A 190 -2.12 -15.90 9.46
N ALA A 191 -0.85 -15.95 9.07
CA ALA A 191 0.27 -15.61 9.93
C ALA A 191 0.26 -14.13 10.37
N TYR A 192 -0.33 -13.22 9.58
CA TYR A 192 -0.53 -11.81 9.95
C TYR A 192 -1.70 -11.62 10.90
N ARG A 193 -1.60 -12.24 12.09
CA ARG A 193 -2.66 -12.27 13.10
C ARG A 193 -3.16 -10.88 13.49
N GLY A 194 -2.25 -9.90 13.61
CA GLY A 194 -2.61 -8.52 13.96
C GLY A 194 -3.58 -7.88 12.97
N LEU A 195 -3.46 -8.16 11.66
CA LEU A 195 -4.40 -7.65 10.66
C LEU A 195 -5.79 -8.29 10.83
N PHE A 196 -5.87 -9.61 11.05
CA PHE A 196 -7.14 -10.29 11.29
C PHE A 196 -7.80 -9.86 12.60
N GLU A 197 -7.02 -9.70 13.67
CA GLU A 197 -7.49 -9.22 14.97
C GLU A 197 -8.05 -7.80 14.87
N THR A 198 -7.35 -6.92 14.11
CA THR A 198 -7.84 -5.57 13.84
C THR A 198 -9.22 -5.61 13.17
N VAL A 199 -9.35 -6.31 12.05
CA VAL A 199 -10.62 -6.38 11.29
C VAL A 199 -11.75 -6.98 12.14
N LYS A 200 -11.44 -7.93 13.01
CA LYS A 200 -12.40 -8.59 13.90
C LYS A 200 -12.89 -7.70 15.05
N ASN A 201 -12.02 -6.81 15.53
CA ASN A 201 -12.29 -6.01 16.72
C ASN A 201 -12.70 -4.58 16.42
N VAL A 202 -12.51 -4.08 15.18
CA VAL A 202 -12.91 -2.74 14.80
C VAL A 202 -14.42 -2.55 14.97
N LYS A 203 -14.81 -1.37 15.48
CA LYS A 203 -16.21 -1.00 15.69
C LYS A 203 -16.56 0.23 14.87
N PRO A 204 -17.83 0.42 14.53
CA PRO A 204 -18.29 1.66 13.91
C PRO A 204 -17.90 2.86 14.77
N ILE A 205 -17.46 3.93 14.12
CA ILE A 205 -17.13 5.22 14.73
C ILE A 205 -18.32 6.14 14.46
N ASP A 206 -18.73 6.90 15.49
CA ASP A 206 -19.77 7.92 15.33
C ASP A 206 -19.37 8.91 14.23
N PRO A 207 -20.23 9.18 13.23
CA PRO A 207 -19.90 10.10 12.13
C PRO A 207 -19.51 11.51 12.60
N LEU A 208 -20.09 11.98 13.72
CA LEU A 208 -19.73 13.27 14.31
C LEU A 208 -18.31 13.24 14.89
N GLU A 209 -17.92 12.15 15.56
CA GLU A 209 -16.55 12.01 16.06
C GLU A 209 -15.56 11.89 14.91
N LEU A 210 -15.90 11.16 13.85
CA LEU A 210 -15.08 11.03 12.66
C LEU A 210 -14.87 12.40 11.97
N SER A 211 -15.90 13.24 11.90
CA SER A 211 -15.82 14.58 11.31
C SER A 211 -14.91 15.53 12.10
N LYS A 212 -14.83 15.38 13.42
CA LYS A 212 -13.97 16.18 14.30
C LYS A 212 -12.50 15.80 14.26
N LEU A 213 -12.17 14.63 13.71
CA LEU A 213 -10.77 14.18 13.61
C LEU A 213 -9.96 15.21 12.81
N ASN A 214 -8.88 15.71 13.39
CA ASN A 214 -7.93 16.56 12.68
C ASN A 214 -6.94 15.72 11.89
N PHE A 215 -7.12 15.67 10.57
CA PHE A 215 -6.26 14.93 9.66
C PHE A 215 -6.05 15.70 8.36
N ASP A 216 -4.80 15.94 7.99
CA ASP A 216 -4.41 16.84 6.89
C ASP A 216 -4.31 16.15 5.52
N PHE A 217 -4.61 14.86 5.40
CA PHE A 217 -4.51 14.05 4.17
C PHE A 217 -3.16 14.19 3.47
N PRO A 218 -2.04 13.84 4.14
CA PRO A 218 -0.71 14.05 3.60
C PRO A 218 -0.48 13.21 2.34
N ALA A 219 0.09 13.80 1.30
CA ALA A 219 0.43 13.09 0.07
C ALA A 219 1.59 12.10 0.27
N SER A 220 2.50 12.39 1.21
CA SER A 220 3.60 11.51 1.60
C SER A 220 3.91 11.71 3.08
N CYS A 221 4.25 10.62 3.78
CA CYS A 221 4.71 10.63 5.16
C CYS A 221 6.11 10.02 5.25
N ASP A 222 6.91 10.51 6.19
CA ASP A 222 8.17 9.85 6.53
C ASP A 222 7.89 8.55 7.28
N VAL A 223 8.68 7.54 6.98
CA VAL A 223 8.66 6.23 7.66
C VAL A 223 9.96 6.03 8.43
N PRO A 224 10.00 5.13 9.43
CA PRO A 224 11.25 4.80 10.12
C PRO A 224 12.35 4.37 9.14
N PRO A 225 13.63 4.73 9.35
CA PRO A 225 14.73 4.39 8.45
C PRO A 225 14.83 2.90 8.12
N LEU A 226 14.57 2.04 9.10
CA LEU A 226 14.52 0.59 8.89
C LEU A 226 13.42 0.18 7.88
N VAL A 227 12.26 0.84 7.91
CA VAL A 227 11.16 0.54 6.99
C VAL A 227 11.53 0.97 5.57
N ASP A 228 12.11 2.17 5.42
CA ASP A 228 12.56 2.69 4.12
C ASP A 228 13.64 1.79 3.50
N ALA A 229 14.62 1.37 4.30
CA ALA A 229 15.68 0.45 3.86
C ALA A 229 15.13 -0.95 3.49
N MET A 230 14.15 -1.47 4.23
CA MET A 230 13.50 -2.75 3.90
C MET A 230 12.68 -2.66 2.61
N VAL A 231 12.07 -1.51 2.31
CA VAL A 231 11.37 -1.28 1.04
C VAL A 231 12.36 -1.28 -0.13
N ALA A 232 13.50 -0.59 0.02
CA ALA A 232 14.55 -0.57 -1.00
C ALA A 232 15.12 -1.98 -1.27
N LEU A 233 15.36 -2.74 -0.20
CA LEU A 233 15.81 -4.13 -0.30
C LEU A 233 14.78 -5.00 -1.04
N GLU A 234 13.48 -4.87 -0.74
CA GLU A 234 12.41 -5.64 -1.37
C GLU A 234 12.37 -5.44 -2.88
N VAL A 235 12.55 -4.22 -3.37
CA VAL A 235 12.60 -3.93 -4.82
C VAL A 235 13.71 -4.71 -5.52
N THR A 236 14.89 -4.78 -4.91
CA THR A 236 16.04 -5.52 -5.44
C THR A 236 15.83 -7.03 -5.32
N PHE A 237 15.32 -7.48 -4.16
CA PHE A 237 15.02 -8.87 -3.90
C PHE A 237 13.99 -9.42 -4.90
N ALA A 238 12.88 -8.72 -5.17
CA ALA A 238 11.84 -9.15 -6.08
C ALA A 238 12.36 -9.40 -7.51
N LYS A 239 13.30 -8.58 -7.98
CA LYS A 239 13.94 -8.78 -9.29
C LYS A 239 14.73 -10.07 -9.35
N LEU A 240 15.60 -10.32 -8.34
CA LEU A 240 16.38 -11.55 -8.28
C LEU A 240 15.50 -12.78 -8.00
N ASP A 241 14.42 -12.62 -7.24
CA ASP A 241 13.47 -13.69 -6.99
C ASP A 241 12.78 -14.15 -8.27
N LYS A 242 12.42 -13.23 -9.15
CA LYS A 242 11.92 -13.53 -10.49
C LYS A 242 12.93 -14.32 -11.31
N CYS A 243 14.21 -13.95 -11.27
CA CYS A 243 15.30 -14.70 -11.93
C CYS A 243 15.45 -16.09 -11.33
N SER A 244 15.38 -16.23 -10.00
CA SER A 244 15.45 -17.52 -9.30
C SER A 244 14.29 -18.45 -9.71
N MET A 245 13.08 -17.95 -9.80
CA MET A 245 11.91 -18.70 -10.28
C MET A 245 12.07 -19.16 -11.74
N GLY A 246 12.76 -18.38 -12.56
CA GLY A 246 13.14 -18.73 -13.93
C GLY A 246 14.36 -19.66 -14.02
N GLY A 247 14.87 -20.18 -12.89
CA GLY A 247 16.05 -21.06 -12.85
C GLY A 247 17.36 -20.35 -13.19
N TRP A 248 17.46 -19.06 -12.87
CA TRP A 248 18.62 -18.19 -13.10
C TRP A 248 19.03 -18.09 -14.58
N LYS A 249 18.05 -18.20 -15.46
CA LYS A 249 18.22 -17.95 -16.89
C LYS A 249 17.99 -16.49 -17.21
N PRO A 250 18.64 -15.94 -18.26
CA PRO A 250 18.28 -14.62 -18.77
C PRO A 250 16.78 -14.56 -19.05
N LEU A 251 16.12 -13.46 -18.65
CA LEU A 251 14.73 -13.20 -18.98
C LEU A 251 14.64 -12.75 -20.44
N GLU A 252 13.46 -12.92 -21.06
CA GLU A 252 13.22 -12.52 -22.44
C GLU A 252 13.46 -11.00 -22.65
N GLU A 253 13.78 -10.58 -23.90
CA GLU A 253 14.33 -9.27 -24.25
C GLU A 253 13.60 -8.03 -23.70
N ASN A 254 12.32 -8.14 -23.38
CA ASN A 254 11.52 -7.01 -22.87
C ASN A 254 11.66 -6.79 -21.35
N GLU A 255 12.35 -7.65 -20.62
CA GLU A 255 12.53 -7.59 -19.16
C GLU A 255 13.96 -7.97 -18.74
N SER A 256 14.98 -7.47 -19.43
CA SER A 256 16.38 -7.77 -19.09
C SER A 256 16.72 -7.24 -17.69
N ILE A 257 16.88 -8.14 -16.73
CA ILE A 257 17.41 -7.83 -15.40
C ILE A 257 18.92 -8.13 -15.42
N ASP A 258 19.73 -7.13 -15.15
CA ASP A 258 21.15 -7.35 -14.85
C ASP A 258 21.28 -8.01 -13.47
N MET A 259 21.32 -9.34 -13.46
CA MET A 259 21.39 -10.14 -12.22
C MET A 259 22.65 -9.82 -11.41
N SER A 260 23.78 -9.57 -12.06
CA SER A 260 25.04 -9.25 -11.38
C SER A 260 24.93 -7.93 -10.63
N HIS A 261 24.40 -6.89 -11.28
CA HIS A 261 24.17 -5.59 -10.65
C HIS A 261 23.15 -5.69 -9.50
N GLN A 262 22.04 -6.40 -9.70
CA GLN A 262 21.05 -6.56 -8.64
C GLN A 262 21.59 -7.34 -7.44
N ALA A 263 22.50 -8.30 -7.66
CA ALA A 263 23.13 -9.04 -6.56
C ALA A 263 24.10 -8.17 -5.74
N VAL A 264 24.81 -7.25 -6.39
CA VAL A 264 25.62 -6.23 -5.69
C VAL A 264 24.71 -5.37 -4.82
N LEU A 265 23.65 -4.81 -5.39
CA LEU A 265 22.70 -3.96 -4.64
C LEU A 265 22.07 -4.70 -3.46
N LEU A 266 21.69 -5.97 -3.63
CA LEU A 266 21.10 -6.77 -2.54
C LEU A 266 22.08 -6.92 -1.37
N GLN A 267 23.33 -7.20 -1.65
CA GLN A 267 24.38 -7.31 -0.62
C GLN A 267 24.58 -5.96 0.09
N GLU A 268 24.68 -4.87 -0.66
CA GLU A 268 24.83 -3.53 -0.10
C GLU A 268 23.61 -3.13 0.77
N HIS A 269 22.39 -3.46 0.37
CA HIS A 269 21.21 -3.20 1.18
C HIS A 269 21.26 -3.90 2.55
N PHE A 270 21.69 -5.16 2.62
CA PHE A 270 21.89 -5.85 3.91
C PHE A 270 23.01 -5.21 4.75
N GLU A 271 24.08 -4.75 4.11
CA GLU A 271 25.17 -4.07 4.79
C GLU A 271 24.74 -2.73 5.38
N GLU A 272 23.99 -1.94 4.63
CA GLU A 272 23.41 -0.67 5.13
C GLU A 272 22.40 -0.90 6.26
N LEU A 273 21.54 -1.92 6.15
CA LEU A 273 20.62 -2.29 7.23
C LEU A 273 21.37 -2.57 8.54
N LEU A 274 22.48 -3.29 8.49
CA LEU A 274 23.31 -3.60 9.67
C LEU A 274 23.95 -2.36 10.31
N ARG A 275 24.11 -1.26 9.56
CA ARG A 275 24.66 0.01 10.03
C ARG A 275 23.61 0.92 10.68
N LEU A 276 22.31 0.70 10.44
CA LEU A 276 21.24 1.54 10.98
C LEU A 276 21.23 1.52 12.51
N ASP A 277 21.08 2.69 13.13
CA ASP A 277 20.95 2.82 14.57
C ASP A 277 19.74 2.08 15.13
N ASP A 278 18.63 2.08 14.38
CA ASP A 278 17.41 1.34 14.73
C ASP A 278 17.70 -0.15 14.97
N VAL A 279 18.57 -0.76 14.15
CA VAL A 279 18.95 -2.18 14.23
C VAL A 279 19.71 -2.51 15.52
N LYS A 280 20.41 -1.54 16.10
CA LYS A 280 21.12 -1.71 17.37
C LYS A 280 20.16 -1.94 18.55
N ASN A 281 18.92 -1.48 18.42
CA ASN A 281 17.88 -1.61 19.45
C ASN A 281 17.16 -2.98 19.41
N TYR A 282 17.38 -3.78 18.36
CA TYR A 282 16.82 -5.13 18.22
C TYR A 282 17.67 -6.16 18.97
N PRO A 283 17.09 -7.32 19.37
CA PRO A 283 17.83 -8.44 19.93
C PRO A 283 18.96 -8.92 19.03
N GLY A 284 19.97 -9.56 19.62
CA GLY A 284 21.11 -10.14 18.85
C GLY A 284 20.67 -11.06 17.70
N THR A 285 19.64 -11.88 17.95
CA THR A 285 19.04 -12.78 16.95
C THR A 285 18.54 -12.06 15.70
N PHE A 286 18.02 -10.84 15.81
CA PHE A 286 17.65 -10.03 14.65
C PHE A 286 18.88 -9.70 13.77
N ARG A 287 19.97 -9.26 14.42
CA ARG A 287 21.21 -8.94 13.71
C ARG A 287 21.89 -10.17 13.12
N ASP A 288 21.76 -11.32 13.80
CA ASP A 288 22.33 -12.57 13.32
C ASP A 288 21.63 -13.05 12.03
N LEU A 289 20.29 -12.95 11.97
CA LEU A 289 19.51 -13.22 10.75
C LEU A 289 19.84 -12.26 9.61
N LEU A 290 20.06 -10.96 9.90
CA LEU A 290 20.51 -10.00 8.88
C LEU A 290 21.91 -10.34 8.36
N LYS A 291 22.86 -10.72 9.23
CA LYS A 291 24.22 -11.14 8.85
C LYS A 291 24.22 -12.41 8.02
N GLU A 292 23.40 -13.39 8.40
CA GLU A 292 23.22 -14.62 7.64
C GLU A 292 22.73 -14.30 6.22
N SER A 293 21.72 -13.42 6.12
CA SER A 293 21.20 -12.96 4.83
C SER A 293 22.25 -12.22 4.01
N GLN A 294 23.05 -11.33 4.65
CA GLN A 294 24.14 -10.61 3.99
C GLN A 294 25.21 -11.57 3.43
N LEU A 295 25.63 -12.56 4.23
CA LEU A 295 26.62 -13.55 3.80
C LEU A 295 26.08 -14.41 2.63
N ALA A 296 24.83 -14.78 2.66
CA ALA A 296 24.21 -15.50 1.55
C ALA A 296 24.08 -14.62 0.30
N ALA A 297 23.72 -13.34 0.45
CA ALA A 297 23.70 -12.38 -0.66
C ALA A 297 25.09 -12.14 -1.26
N LEU A 298 26.14 -12.08 -0.44
CA LEU A 298 27.53 -11.99 -0.91
C LEU A 298 27.91 -13.22 -1.76
N ARG A 299 27.51 -14.42 -1.35
CA ARG A 299 27.75 -15.64 -2.16
C ARG A 299 27.01 -15.58 -3.49
N VAL A 300 25.76 -15.13 -3.49
CA VAL A 300 24.98 -14.91 -4.73
C VAL A 300 25.68 -13.90 -5.64
N GLN A 301 26.16 -12.79 -5.09
CA GLN A 301 26.93 -11.78 -5.82
C GLN A 301 28.18 -12.36 -6.47
N VAL A 302 28.99 -13.12 -5.71
CA VAL A 302 30.22 -13.76 -6.23
C VAL A 302 29.90 -14.73 -7.36
N MET A 303 28.82 -15.52 -7.22
CA MET A 303 28.42 -16.49 -8.24
C MET A 303 27.87 -15.86 -9.52
N LEU A 304 27.23 -14.67 -9.40
CA LEU A 304 26.69 -13.92 -10.53
C LEU A 304 27.71 -12.95 -11.14
N ASN A 305 28.93 -12.87 -10.61
CA ASN A 305 29.96 -12.02 -11.18
C ASN A 305 30.34 -12.52 -12.58
N PRO A 306 30.41 -11.65 -13.61
CA PRO A 306 30.78 -12.05 -14.98
C PRO A 306 32.11 -12.80 -15.09
N SER A 307 33.05 -12.54 -14.17
CA SER A 307 34.35 -13.28 -14.12
C SER A 307 34.22 -14.73 -13.62
N SER A 308 33.07 -15.10 -13.08
CA SER A 308 32.78 -16.46 -12.58
C SER A 308 32.01 -17.31 -13.57
N THR A 309 31.64 -16.76 -14.73
CA THR A 309 30.94 -17.47 -15.81
C THR A 309 31.95 -18.02 -16.81
N ASP A 310 31.60 -19.10 -17.49
CA ASP A 310 32.40 -19.63 -18.60
C ASP A 310 32.46 -18.62 -19.76
N THR A 311 33.29 -18.92 -20.78
CA THR A 311 33.57 -18.04 -21.92
C THR A 311 32.34 -17.60 -22.73
N LEU A 312 31.13 -18.11 -22.42
CA LEU A 312 29.88 -17.81 -23.08
C LEU A 312 28.93 -17.00 -22.19
N GLY A 313 29.34 -16.61 -20.97
CA GLY A 313 28.49 -15.83 -20.05
C GLY A 313 27.30 -16.61 -19.48
N ALA A 314 27.19 -17.90 -19.72
CA ALA A 314 26.11 -18.73 -19.21
C ALA A 314 26.50 -19.41 -17.90
N LEU A 315 25.60 -19.41 -16.92
CA LEU A 315 25.77 -20.16 -15.67
C LEU A 315 25.69 -21.67 -15.94
N THR A 316 26.67 -22.46 -15.41
CA THR A 316 26.60 -23.92 -15.47
C THR A 316 25.43 -24.45 -14.60
N PRO A 317 24.95 -25.69 -14.82
CA PRO A 317 23.93 -26.29 -13.94
C PRO A 317 24.34 -26.28 -12.47
N GLU A 318 25.61 -26.62 -12.16
CA GLU A 318 26.15 -26.64 -10.79
C GLU A 318 26.10 -25.24 -10.15
N HIS A 319 26.45 -24.19 -10.91
CA HIS A 319 26.36 -22.83 -10.45
C HIS A 319 24.90 -22.43 -10.16
N ARG A 320 23.94 -22.83 -11.02
CA ARG A 320 22.50 -22.55 -10.78
C ARG A 320 21.98 -23.25 -9.53
N ASP A 321 22.39 -24.50 -9.29
CA ASP A 321 22.01 -25.24 -8.09
C ASP A 321 22.57 -24.57 -6.83
N ALA A 322 23.83 -24.17 -6.85
CA ALA A 322 24.46 -23.44 -5.74
C ALA A 322 23.83 -22.07 -5.48
N LEU A 323 23.45 -21.33 -6.54
CA LEU A 323 22.65 -20.12 -6.44
C LEU A 323 21.31 -20.39 -5.78
N GLY A 324 20.61 -21.45 -6.18
CA GLY A 324 19.33 -21.85 -5.61
C GLY A 324 19.41 -22.13 -4.10
N VAL A 325 20.47 -22.79 -3.65
CA VAL A 325 20.74 -23.06 -2.22
C VAL A 325 20.91 -21.76 -1.44
N ASN A 326 21.76 -20.84 -1.91
CA ASN A 326 22.01 -19.57 -1.23
C ASN A 326 20.77 -18.68 -1.26
N TRP A 327 20.02 -18.66 -2.37
CA TRP A 327 18.78 -17.91 -2.47
C TRP A 327 17.71 -18.41 -1.48
N LYS A 328 17.57 -19.73 -1.34
CA LYS A 328 16.70 -20.34 -0.34
C LYS A 328 17.09 -19.96 1.07
N SER A 329 18.38 -19.87 1.40
CA SER A 329 18.87 -19.41 2.71
C SER A 329 18.40 -17.97 2.99
N ILE A 330 18.57 -17.04 2.03
CA ILE A 330 18.08 -15.67 2.16
C ILE A 330 16.56 -15.64 2.43
N ARG A 331 15.77 -16.35 1.60
CA ARG A 331 14.31 -16.42 1.78
C ARG A 331 13.90 -16.95 3.15
N SER A 332 14.58 -17.99 3.64
CA SER A 332 14.31 -18.58 4.95
C SER A 332 14.61 -17.60 6.07
N ALA A 333 15.77 -16.96 6.05
CA ALA A 333 16.17 -15.97 7.06
C ALA A 333 15.23 -14.75 7.05
N CYS A 334 14.83 -14.25 5.88
CA CYS A 334 13.82 -13.18 5.77
C CYS A 334 12.48 -13.59 6.37
N THR A 335 12.00 -14.80 6.08
CA THR A 335 10.73 -15.32 6.59
C THR A 335 10.79 -15.45 8.12
N GLU A 336 11.85 -16.02 8.65
CA GLU A 336 12.04 -16.19 10.08
C GLU A 336 12.14 -14.86 10.82
N CYS A 337 12.92 -13.91 10.29
CA CYS A 337 13.05 -12.57 10.85
C CYS A 337 11.69 -11.85 10.90
N HIS A 338 10.93 -11.88 9.81
CA HIS A 338 9.62 -11.26 9.76
C HIS A 338 8.63 -11.90 10.74
N GLN A 339 8.60 -13.23 10.83
CA GLN A 339 7.75 -13.95 11.80
C GLN A 339 8.10 -13.62 13.25
N GLN A 340 9.37 -13.42 13.56
CA GLN A 340 9.81 -13.12 14.93
C GLN A 340 9.64 -11.65 15.32
N PHE A 341 9.85 -10.71 14.40
CA PHE A 341 10.02 -9.30 14.74
C PHE A 341 9.03 -8.35 14.08
N ARG A 342 8.41 -8.71 12.95
CA ARG A 342 7.48 -7.85 12.21
C ARG A 342 6.01 -8.26 12.37
N ASP A 343 5.72 -9.55 12.31
CA ASP A 343 4.36 -10.08 12.09
C ASP A 343 3.64 -10.43 13.41
N LYS A 344 4.30 -10.23 14.55
CA LYS A 344 3.69 -10.48 15.87
C LYS A 344 2.78 -9.31 16.25
N PRO A 345 1.56 -9.58 16.77
CA PRO A 345 0.75 -8.57 17.42
C PRO A 345 1.51 -7.96 18.61
N LYS A 346 1.35 -6.66 18.80
CA LYS A 346 1.89 -5.94 19.96
C LYS A 346 1.04 -6.18 21.20
#